data_936fc1694aa3b1e762e6e991c9f67b1e
#
_entry.id   936fc1694aa3b1e762e6e991c9f67b1e
#
_cell.length_a   1.000
_cell.length_b   1.000
_cell.length_c   1.000
_cell.angle_alpha   90.00
_cell.angle_beta   90.00
_cell.angle_gamma   90.00
#
_symmetry.space_group_name_H-M   'P 1'
#
loop_
_entity.id
_entity.type
_entity.pdbx_description
1 polymer ?
#
loop_
_entity_poly.entity_id
_entity_poly.type
_entity_poly.pdbx_seq_one_letter_code
_entity_poly.pdbx_strand_id
1 'polypeptide(L)'
;MKVPFDDIKKYMEDPSSRVDFNHPPRDYVEKKALQWPLLVEKELTEKDPELAVRAEKKLIAQLQRMLDLFPQAAHPVFKNLKLFLMGGKSMKGGGYDSGGEYHQKVSPDFYKYLDPRMASSVVLYSAENYDWLSDFWSLKVILHEFSHAYQLEQWPEDKPEIVKAWEHAKEQGLYKKVARHDSVILEEPYVMTNALEYFAELSCMYFCGCDYAPYNRNELRLYDPAGYEMIEQLWGLASSDS
;
A
#
# COMPACT_ATOMS: atom_id res chain seq x y z
N MET A 1 -11.59 8.74 -3.08
CA MET A 1 -11.36 7.32 -3.48
C MET A 1 -11.73 6.49 -2.25
N LYS A 2 -12.71 5.60 -2.32
CA LYS A 2 -12.97 4.67 -1.21
C LYS A 2 -11.82 3.69 -1.19
N VAL A 3 -11.17 3.58 -0.08
CA VAL A 3 -10.01 2.71 0.10
C VAL A 3 -10.47 1.25 0.15
N PRO A 4 -9.70 0.32 -0.43
CA PRO A 4 -10.04 -1.10 -0.52
C PRO A 4 -10.36 -1.79 0.81
N PHE A 5 -9.86 -1.26 1.90
CA PHE A 5 -9.96 -1.88 3.22
C PHE A 5 -11.41 -2.03 3.73
N ASP A 6 -12.29 -1.06 3.47
CA ASP A 6 -13.71 -1.21 3.79
C ASP A 6 -14.35 -2.33 2.96
N ASP A 7 -13.86 -2.52 1.73
CA ASP A 7 -14.34 -3.59 0.87
C ASP A 7 -13.82 -4.95 1.35
N ILE A 8 -12.54 -5.06 1.76
CA ILE A 8 -11.99 -6.30 2.32
C ILE A 8 -12.70 -6.70 3.60
N LYS A 9 -12.92 -5.77 4.53
CA LYS A 9 -13.68 -6.01 5.74
C LYS A 9 -15.11 -6.49 5.44
N LYS A 10 -15.76 -5.84 4.48
CA LYS A 10 -17.07 -6.24 3.97
C LYS A 10 -17.05 -7.63 3.32
N TYR A 11 -15.99 -7.97 2.60
CA TYR A 11 -15.77 -9.29 2.03
C TYR A 11 -15.54 -10.37 3.09
N MET A 12 -14.90 -10.04 4.20
CA MET A 12 -14.74 -10.96 5.33
C MET A 12 -16.07 -11.19 6.07
N GLU A 13 -16.94 -10.17 6.13
CA GLU A 13 -18.24 -10.23 6.82
C GLU A 13 -19.34 -10.87 5.97
N ASP A 14 -19.30 -10.72 4.64
CA ASP A 14 -20.29 -11.31 3.72
C ASP A 14 -19.61 -12.22 2.66
N PRO A 15 -19.63 -13.54 2.90
CA PRO A 15 -19.06 -14.51 1.95
C PRO A 15 -19.63 -14.44 0.53
N SER A 16 -20.88 -13.96 0.35
CA SER A 16 -21.51 -13.88 -0.98
C SER A 16 -20.99 -12.73 -1.81
N SER A 17 -20.36 -11.72 -1.16
CA SER A 17 -19.76 -10.59 -1.84
C SER A 17 -18.30 -10.82 -2.26
N ARG A 18 -17.73 -11.99 -1.92
CA ARG A 18 -16.30 -12.27 -2.16
C ARG A 18 -16.01 -12.53 -3.62
N VAL A 19 -14.99 -11.85 -4.13
CA VAL A 19 -14.41 -12.18 -5.43
C VAL A 19 -13.53 -13.39 -5.24
N ASP A 20 -13.87 -14.49 -5.90
CA ASP A 20 -13.01 -15.66 -5.96
C ASP A 20 -11.91 -15.42 -7.00
N PHE A 21 -10.74 -14.97 -6.56
CA PHE A 21 -9.60 -14.76 -7.44
C PHE A 21 -9.05 -16.05 -8.07
N ASN A 22 -9.46 -17.21 -7.55
CA ASN A 22 -9.06 -18.50 -8.07
C ASN A 22 -10.09 -19.11 -9.03
N HIS A 23 -11.28 -18.49 -9.17
CA HIS A 23 -12.32 -19.06 -10.02
C HIS A 23 -12.98 -18.03 -10.94
N PRO A 24 -12.76 -18.07 -12.26
CA PRO A 24 -11.83 -19.00 -12.91
C PRO A 24 -10.38 -18.73 -12.50
N PRO A 25 -9.52 -19.75 -12.49
CA PRO A 25 -8.10 -19.59 -12.19
C PRO A 25 -7.50 -18.52 -13.09
N ARG A 26 -6.72 -17.61 -12.49
CA ARG A 26 -6.02 -16.57 -13.25
C ARG A 26 -4.65 -17.04 -13.66
N ASP A 27 -4.31 -16.80 -14.91
CA ASP A 27 -2.99 -17.02 -15.44
C ASP A 27 -2.21 -15.70 -15.42
N TYR A 28 -0.92 -15.81 -15.19
CA TYR A 28 -0.02 -14.66 -15.19
C TYR A 28 1.14 -14.89 -16.15
N VAL A 29 1.55 -13.81 -16.82
CA VAL A 29 2.82 -13.74 -17.52
C VAL A 29 3.84 -13.23 -16.52
N GLU A 30 4.86 -14.04 -16.22
CA GLU A 30 5.95 -13.63 -15.34
C GLU A 30 6.94 -12.75 -16.11
N LYS A 31 7.21 -11.59 -15.53
CA LYS A 31 8.16 -10.59 -15.98
C LYS A 31 9.08 -10.19 -14.84
N LYS A 32 9.86 -9.15 -15.02
CA LYS A 32 10.72 -8.57 -13.99
C LYS A 32 10.54 -7.05 -13.91
N ALA A 33 10.28 -6.56 -12.70
CA ALA A 33 10.26 -5.13 -12.39
C ALA A 33 11.42 -4.83 -11.41
N LEU A 34 12.51 -4.24 -11.90
CA LEU A 34 13.77 -4.05 -11.18
C LEU A 34 14.30 -5.39 -10.65
N GLN A 35 14.33 -5.59 -9.33
CA GLN A 35 14.77 -6.84 -8.71
C GLN A 35 13.64 -7.85 -8.45
N TRP A 36 12.37 -7.46 -8.59
CA TRP A 36 11.23 -8.28 -8.21
C TRP A 36 10.61 -9.05 -9.39
N PRO A 37 10.12 -10.28 -9.15
CA PRO A 37 9.18 -10.91 -10.06
C PRO A 37 7.92 -10.05 -10.19
N LEU A 38 7.46 -9.81 -11.40
CA LEU A 38 6.21 -9.14 -11.72
C LEU A 38 5.28 -10.11 -12.46
N LEU A 39 4.17 -10.43 -11.85
CA LEU A 39 3.13 -11.27 -12.41
C LEU A 39 2.05 -10.38 -13.02
N VAL A 40 2.04 -10.30 -14.35
CA VAL A 40 1.04 -9.53 -15.10
C VAL A 40 -0.08 -10.48 -15.51
N GLU A 41 -1.32 -10.14 -15.18
CA GLU A 41 -2.48 -10.97 -15.56
C GLU A 41 -2.49 -11.21 -17.07
N LYS A 42 -2.53 -12.50 -17.48
CA LYS A 42 -2.43 -12.88 -18.88
C LYS A 42 -3.57 -12.30 -19.71
N GLU A 43 -4.79 -12.31 -19.17
CA GLU A 43 -5.95 -11.74 -19.84
C GLU A 43 -5.80 -10.23 -20.12
N LEU A 44 -5.16 -9.48 -19.22
CA LEU A 44 -4.82 -8.07 -19.46
C LEU A 44 -3.86 -7.94 -20.65
N THR A 45 -2.83 -8.78 -20.73
CA THR A 45 -1.86 -8.72 -21.83
C THR A 45 -2.48 -9.11 -23.19
N GLU A 46 -3.54 -9.91 -23.19
CA GLU A 46 -4.26 -10.35 -24.38
C GLU A 46 -5.34 -9.36 -24.84
N LYS A 47 -6.08 -8.77 -23.90
CA LYS A 47 -7.17 -7.84 -24.21
C LYS A 47 -6.73 -6.40 -24.44
N ASP A 48 -5.77 -5.93 -23.63
CA ASP A 48 -5.24 -4.56 -23.72
C ASP A 48 -3.72 -4.54 -23.47
N PRO A 49 -2.92 -5.02 -24.45
CA PRO A 49 -1.48 -5.06 -24.35
C PRO A 49 -0.85 -3.67 -24.18
N GLU A 50 -1.46 -2.63 -24.73
CA GLU A 50 -0.94 -1.26 -24.60
C GLU A 50 -1.10 -0.74 -23.18
N LEU A 51 -2.26 -0.97 -22.54
CA LEU A 51 -2.47 -0.64 -21.13
C LEU A 51 -1.50 -1.41 -20.24
N ALA A 52 -1.34 -2.72 -20.47
CA ALA A 52 -0.40 -3.54 -19.73
C ALA A 52 1.02 -2.94 -19.75
N VAL A 53 1.49 -2.54 -20.94
CA VAL A 53 2.82 -1.93 -21.12
C VAL A 53 2.93 -0.56 -20.43
N ARG A 54 1.90 0.30 -20.53
CA ARG A 54 1.92 1.62 -19.87
C ARG A 54 1.94 1.50 -18.35
N ALA A 55 1.04 0.67 -17.79
CA ALA A 55 0.96 0.45 -16.34
C ALA A 55 2.24 -0.18 -15.79
N GLU A 56 2.81 -1.17 -16.49
CA GLU A 56 4.11 -1.79 -16.14
C GLU A 56 5.24 -0.77 -16.14
N LYS A 57 5.36 0.06 -17.18
CA LYS A 57 6.38 1.11 -17.26
C LYS A 57 6.25 2.12 -16.13
N LYS A 58 5.03 2.53 -15.83
CA LYS A 58 4.73 3.44 -14.71
C LYS A 58 5.10 2.82 -13.37
N LEU A 59 4.72 1.56 -13.15
CA LEU A 59 5.07 0.82 -11.94
C LEU A 59 6.59 0.77 -11.73
N ILE A 60 7.35 0.40 -12.76
CA ILE A 60 8.82 0.35 -12.69
C ILE A 60 9.42 1.71 -12.32
N ALA A 61 8.91 2.79 -12.90
CA ALA A 61 9.35 4.15 -12.58
C ALA A 61 9.07 4.52 -11.11
N GLN A 62 7.88 4.18 -10.58
CA GLN A 62 7.55 4.48 -9.19
C GLN A 62 8.30 3.59 -8.19
N LEU A 63 8.57 2.34 -8.54
CA LEU A 63 9.42 1.45 -7.74
C LEU A 63 10.85 2.00 -7.60
N GLN A 64 11.41 2.54 -8.69
CA GLN A 64 12.74 3.17 -8.63
C GLN A 64 12.72 4.39 -7.71
N ARG A 65 11.71 5.25 -7.83
CA ARG A 65 11.56 6.43 -6.96
C ARG A 65 11.39 6.05 -5.49
N MET A 66 10.62 5.01 -5.21
CA MET A 66 10.44 4.47 -3.85
C MET A 66 11.80 4.01 -3.27
N LEU A 67 12.60 3.28 -4.06
CA LEU A 67 13.94 2.87 -3.63
C LEU A 67 14.86 4.08 -3.35
N ASP A 68 14.75 5.14 -4.15
CA ASP A 68 15.54 6.37 -3.95
C ASP A 68 15.13 7.15 -2.69
N LEU A 69 13.86 7.01 -2.26
CA LEU A 69 13.32 7.68 -1.07
C LEU A 69 13.52 6.88 0.21
N PHE A 70 13.41 5.56 0.15
CA PHE A 70 13.57 4.72 1.32
C PHE A 70 15.04 4.54 1.71
N PRO A 71 15.35 4.42 3.02
CA PRO A 71 16.71 4.15 3.47
C PRO A 71 17.26 2.87 2.85
N GLN A 72 18.52 2.88 2.42
CA GLN A 72 19.16 1.69 1.85
C GLN A 72 19.14 0.49 2.79
N ALA A 73 19.18 0.71 4.10
CA ALA A 73 19.08 -0.32 5.12
C ALA A 73 17.74 -1.09 5.08
N ALA A 74 16.68 -0.50 4.55
CA ALA A 74 15.37 -1.14 4.40
C ALA A 74 15.28 -2.05 3.16
N HIS A 75 16.09 -1.83 2.13
CA HIS A 75 15.97 -2.55 0.85
C HIS A 75 16.06 -4.08 0.96
N PRO A 76 16.90 -4.67 1.85
CA PRO A 76 16.94 -6.12 2.04
C PRO A 76 15.61 -6.74 2.49
N VAL A 77 14.75 -6.00 3.21
CA VAL A 77 13.43 -6.46 3.66
C VAL A 77 12.53 -6.79 2.46
N PHE A 78 12.66 -6.04 1.39
CA PHE A 78 11.83 -6.19 0.19
C PHE A 78 12.31 -7.26 -0.79
N LYS A 79 13.45 -7.90 -0.51
CA LYS A 79 14.15 -8.79 -1.47
C LYS A 79 13.26 -9.93 -2.00
N ASN A 80 12.41 -10.48 -1.16
CA ASN A 80 11.62 -11.67 -1.48
C ASN A 80 10.17 -11.35 -1.88
N LEU A 81 9.82 -10.08 -2.01
CA LEU A 81 8.49 -9.68 -2.44
C LEU A 81 8.24 -10.04 -3.91
N LYS A 82 6.97 -10.19 -4.23
CA LYS A 82 6.47 -10.31 -5.60
C LYS A 82 5.53 -9.14 -5.88
N LEU A 83 5.34 -8.84 -7.14
CA LEU A 83 4.42 -7.82 -7.61
C LEU A 83 3.37 -8.45 -8.50
N PHE A 84 2.13 -8.00 -8.38
CA PHE A 84 1.05 -8.38 -9.27
C PHE A 84 0.47 -7.15 -9.93
N LEU A 85 0.20 -7.24 -11.21
CA LEU A 85 -0.50 -6.23 -12.00
C LEU A 85 -1.69 -6.89 -12.69
N MET A 86 -2.90 -6.55 -12.25
CA MET A 86 -4.14 -7.18 -12.69
C MET A 86 -4.99 -6.24 -13.53
N GLY A 87 -5.93 -6.81 -14.26
CA GLY A 87 -6.78 -6.08 -15.21
C GLY A 87 -8.05 -5.45 -14.61
N GLY A 88 -8.29 -5.62 -13.31
CA GLY A 88 -9.48 -5.05 -12.66
C GLY A 88 -10.78 -5.80 -12.95
N LYS A 89 -11.91 -5.12 -12.73
CA LYS A 89 -13.27 -5.70 -12.90
C LYS A 89 -13.64 -6.03 -14.33
N SER A 90 -12.96 -5.44 -15.30
CA SER A 90 -13.22 -5.69 -16.72
C SER A 90 -12.77 -7.08 -17.19
N MET A 91 -11.97 -7.77 -16.37
CA MET A 91 -11.44 -9.09 -16.69
C MET A 91 -12.43 -10.20 -16.32
N LYS A 92 -12.27 -11.35 -16.98
CA LYS A 92 -13.00 -12.56 -16.67
C LYS A 92 -12.76 -12.98 -15.22
N GLY A 93 -13.78 -13.19 -14.44
CA GLY A 93 -13.68 -13.48 -13.02
C GLY A 93 -13.79 -12.26 -12.11
N GLY A 94 -13.93 -11.06 -12.69
CA GLY A 94 -14.07 -9.82 -11.93
C GLY A 94 -12.78 -9.40 -11.24
N GLY A 95 -12.85 -8.45 -10.33
CA GLY A 95 -11.72 -7.90 -9.58
C GLY A 95 -12.08 -6.59 -8.89
N TYR A 96 -11.08 -5.92 -8.33
CA TYR A 96 -11.23 -4.60 -7.74
C TYR A 96 -10.76 -3.51 -8.69
N ASP A 97 -11.40 -2.33 -8.58
CA ASP A 97 -10.90 -1.10 -9.20
C ASP A 97 -10.15 -0.23 -8.18
N SER A 98 -9.50 -0.85 -7.21
CA SER A 98 -8.80 -0.16 -6.15
C SER A 98 -7.31 0.07 -6.47
N GLY A 99 -6.63 0.83 -5.60
CA GLY A 99 -5.23 1.16 -5.75
C GLY A 99 -4.30 -0.04 -5.70
N GLY A 100 -3.97 -0.47 -4.50
CA GLY A 100 -3.06 -1.57 -4.24
C GLY A 100 -3.30 -2.19 -2.88
N GLU A 101 -2.64 -3.31 -2.62
CA GLU A 101 -2.66 -3.97 -1.32
C GLU A 101 -1.39 -4.81 -1.15
N TYR A 102 -0.78 -4.73 0.03
CA TYR A 102 0.24 -5.66 0.43
C TYR A 102 -0.38 -6.89 1.10
N HIS A 103 -0.10 -8.07 0.58
CA HIS A 103 -0.47 -9.35 1.17
C HIS A 103 0.69 -9.95 1.94
N GLN A 104 0.57 -10.01 3.25
CA GLN A 104 1.56 -10.68 4.09
C GLN A 104 1.58 -12.19 3.87
N LYS A 105 2.62 -12.85 4.37
CA LYS A 105 2.68 -14.29 4.45
C LYS A 105 1.76 -14.78 5.58
N VAL A 106 0.53 -15.14 5.24
CA VAL A 106 -0.49 -15.57 6.20
C VAL A 106 -0.82 -17.05 6.06
N SER A 107 -1.61 -17.57 7.05
CA SER A 107 -2.05 -18.95 7.07
C SER A 107 -2.90 -19.31 5.83
N PRO A 108 -2.96 -20.61 5.46
CA PRO A 108 -3.81 -21.08 4.37
C PRO A 108 -5.29 -20.65 4.47
N ASP A 109 -5.78 -20.41 5.69
CA ASP A 109 -7.17 -19.99 5.92
C ASP A 109 -7.44 -18.57 5.40
N PHE A 110 -6.45 -17.67 5.44
CA PHE A 110 -6.57 -16.34 4.86
C PHE A 110 -6.71 -16.41 3.34
N TYR A 111 -5.92 -17.27 2.68
CA TYR A 111 -5.97 -17.44 1.22
C TYR A 111 -7.13 -18.29 0.72
N LYS A 112 -8.05 -18.68 1.58
CA LYS A 112 -9.24 -19.40 1.15
C LYS A 112 -10.03 -18.71 0.04
N TYR A 113 -9.90 -17.37 -0.02
CA TYR A 113 -10.59 -16.51 -0.99
C TYR A 113 -9.64 -15.71 -1.89
N LEU A 114 -8.35 -15.73 -1.61
CA LEU A 114 -7.32 -15.07 -2.39
C LEU A 114 -6.45 -16.11 -3.09
N ASP A 115 -5.78 -15.68 -4.15
CA ASP A 115 -4.78 -16.50 -4.81
C ASP A 115 -3.60 -16.74 -3.86
N PRO A 116 -3.26 -17.98 -3.49
CA PRO A 116 -2.16 -18.27 -2.58
C PRO A 116 -0.79 -17.83 -3.11
N ARG A 117 -0.68 -17.57 -4.42
CA ARG A 117 0.54 -17.00 -5.03
C ARG A 117 0.81 -15.56 -4.58
N MET A 118 -0.22 -14.85 -4.09
CA MET A 118 -0.13 -13.47 -3.60
C MET A 118 0.52 -13.33 -2.22
N ALA A 119 0.88 -14.43 -1.55
CA ALA A 119 1.64 -14.36 -0.30
C ALA A 119 2.94 -13.56 -0.46
N SER A 120 3.23 -12.64 0.47
CA SER A 120 4.38 -11.71 0.42
C SER A 120 4.45 -10.97 -0.92
N SER A 121 3.38 -10.26 -1.27
CA SER A 121 3.33 -9.51 -2.52
C SER A 121 2.59 -8.17 -2.39
N VAL A 122 2.95 -7.23 -3.25
CA VAL A 122 2.16 -6.03 -3.52
C VAL A 122 1.33 -6.28 -4.78
N VAL A 123 0.02 -6.13 -4.65
CA VAL A 123 -0.95 -6.38 -5.71
C VAL A 123 -1.57 -5.06 -6.16
N LEU A 124 -1.44 -4.74 -7.43
CA LEU A 124 -2.20 -3.69 -8.12
C LEU A 124 -3.36 -4.36 -8.85
N TYR A 125 -4.57 -4.20 -8.31
CA TYR A 125 -5.76 -4.91 -8.79
C TYR A 125 -6.28 -4.42 -10.13
N SER A 126 -6.01 -3.17 -10.50
CA SER A 126 -6.50 -2.56 -11.74
C SER A 126 -5.40 -1.76 -12.43
N ALA A 127 -4.89 -2.30 -13.52
CA ALA A 127 -3.93 -1.62 -14.38
C ALA A 127 -4.49 -0.30 -14.94
N GLU A 128 -5.79 -0.27 -15.31
CA GLU A 128 -6.47 0.93 -15.81
C GLU A 128 -6.50 2.03 -14.76
N ASN A 129 -6.91 1.70 -13.53
CA ASN A 129 -6.92 2.65 -12.44
C ASN A 129 -5.51 3.14 -12.11
N TYR A 130 -4.52 2.23 -12.06
CA TYR A 130 -3.13 2.59 -11.78
C TYR A 130 -2.52 3.48 -12.88
N ASP A 131 -2.78 3.19 -14.16
CA ASP A 131 -2.34 4.00 -15.29
C ASP A 131 -2.96 5.41 -15.25
N TRP A 132 -4.23 5.52 -14.84
CA TRP A 132 -4.95 6.78 -14.69
C TRP A 132 -4.48 7.63 -13.52
N LEU A 133 -3.94 7.06 -12.44
CA LEU A 133 -3.45 7.82 -11.30
C LEU A 133 -2.41 8.87 -11.71
N SER A 134 -2.45 10.04 -11.06
CA SER A 134 -1.38 11.03 -11.21
C SER A 134 -0.02 10.47 -10.77
N ASP A 135 1.05 11.17 -11.10
CA ASP A 135 2.40 10.80 -10.70
C ASP A 135 2.56 10.71 -9.17
N PHE A 136 1.97 11.66 -8.43
CA PHE A 136 1.92 11.64 -6.98
C PHE A 136 1.18 10.41 -6.44
N TRP A 137 -0.05 10.17 -6.92
CA TRP A 137 -0.87 9.07 -6.41
C TRP A 137 -0.29 7.69 -6.71
N SER A 138 0.27 7.51 -7.90
CA SER A 138 0.90 6.24 -8.28
C SER A 138 2.15 5.94 -7.45
N LEU A 139 2.90 6.99 -7.04
CA LEU A 139 4.01 6.84 -6.10
C LEU A 139 3.50 6.55 -4.69
N LYS A 140 2.51 7.32 -4.20
CA LYS A 140 1.96 7.15 -2.85
C LYS A 140 1.44 5.74 -2.62
N VAL A 141 0.71 5.15 -3.58
CA VAL A 141 0.24 3.76 -3.48
C VAL A 141 1.42 2.81 -3.29
N ILE A 142 2.46 2.93 -4.09
CA ILE A 142 3.63 2.04 -3.96
C ILE A 142 4.34 2.22 -2.61
N LEU A 143 4.56 3.46 -2.17
CA LEU A 143 5.18 3.71 -0.87
C LEU A 143 4.34 3.15 0.28
N HIS A 144 3.03 3.34 0.22
CA HIS A 144 2.09 2.87 1.23
C HIS A 144 2.16 1.33 1.39
N GLU A 145 2.02 0.61 0.28
CA GLU A 145 2.05 -0.86 0.30
C GLU A 145 3.42 -1.42 0.68
N PHE A 146 4.51 -0.78 0.26
CA PHE A 146 5.84 -1.16 0.69
C PHE A 146 6.14 -0.79 2.16
N SER A 147 5.44 0.20 2.73
CA SER A 147 5.51 0.47 4.17
C SER A 147 4.83 -0.62 4.98
N HIS A 148 3.69 -1.15 4.53
CA HIS A 148 3.09 -2.36 5.10
C HIS A 148 4.04 -3.57 5.00
N ALA A 149 4.64 -3.77 3.83
CA ALA A 149 5.63 -4.82 3.65
C ALA A 149 6.81 -4.66 4.61
N TYR A 150 7.33 -3.44 4.77
CA TYR A 150 8.43 -3.16 5.70
C TYR A 150 8.07 -3.52 7.13
N GLN A 151 6.88 -3.15 7.59
CA GLN A 151 6.39 -3.49 8.92
C GLN A 151 6.21 -5.00 9.07
N LEU A 152 5.40 -5.61 8.21
CA LEU A 152 4.88 -6.97 8.41
C LEU A 152 5.87 -8.10 8.07
N GLU A 153 6.91 -7.80 7.27
CA GLU A 153 8.00 -8.75 7.04
C GLU A 153 9.01 -8.78 8.21
N GLN A 154 8.99 -7.78 9.10
CA GLN A 154 9.95 -7.68 10.20
C GLN A 154 9.31 -7.85 11.57
N TRP A 155 8.08 -7.37 11.76
CA TRP A 155 7.42 -7.27 13.06
C TRP A 155 5.96 -7.76 12.98
N PRO A 156 5.37 -8.12 14.11
CA PRO A 156 3.94 -8.38 14.17
C PRO A 156 3.14 -7.09 13.89
N GLU A 157 1.90 -7.26 13.48
CA GLU A 157 0.98 -6.15 13.18
C GLU A 157 0.81 -5.18 14.35
N ASP A 158 0.79 -5.72 15.57
CA ASP A 158 0.65 -4.99 16.84
C ASP A 158 1.99 -4.52 17.44
N LYS A 159 2.97 -4.19 16.60
CA LYS A 159 4.25 -3.64 17.04
C LYS A 159 4.04 -2.53 18.07
N PRO A 160 4.55 -2.68 19.33
CA PRO A 160 4.18 -1.81 20.44
C PRO A 160 4.48 -0.32 20.22
N GLU A 161 5.58 0.00 19.52
CA GLU A 161 5.95 1.39 19.25
C GLU A 161 4.94 2.07 18.32
N ILE A 162 4.43 1.34 17.32
CA ILE A 162 3.42 1.84 16.37
C ILE A 162 2.08 2.01 17.09
N VAL A 163 1.64 0.98 17.82
CA VAL A 163 0.38 1.01 18.57
C VAL A 163 0.37 2.16 19.57
N LYS A 164 1.46 2.34 20.34
CA LYS A 164 1.61 3.42 21.32
C LYS A 164 1.52 4.81 20.67
N ALA A 165 2.19 5.02 19.53
CA ALA A 165 2.14 6.30 18.83
C ALA A 165 0.73 6.59 18.26
N TRP A 166 0.08 5.57 17.68
CA TRP A 166 -1.30 5.68 17.19
C TRP A 166 -2.31 5.99 18.30
N GLU A 167 -2.23 5.27 19.44
CA GLU A 167 -3.09 5.52 20.61
C GLU A 167 -2.87 6.92 21.16
N HIS A 168 -1.61 7.38 21.24
CA HIS A 168 -1.29 8.74 21.64
C HIS A 168 -1.92 9.77 20.70
N ALA A 169 -1.78 9.62 19.39
CA ALA A 169 -2.40 10.51 18.40
C ALA A 169 -3.94 10.55 18.59
N LYS A 170 -4.55 9.41 18.86
CA LYS A 170 -5.99 9.27 19.12
C LYS A 170 -6.41 9.99 20.40
N GLU A 171 -5.67 9.82 21.49
CA GLU A 171 -5.92 10.49 22.79
C GLU A 171 -5.78 12.00 22.69
N GLN A 172 -4.78 12.48 21.96
CA GLN A 172 -4.59 13.91 21.69
C GLN A 172 -5.60 14.49 20.70
N GLY A 173 -6.44 13.65 20.09
CA GLY A 173 -7.43 14.08 19.10
C GLY A 173 -6.80 14.59 17.81
N LEU A 174 -5.57 14.14 17.48
CA LEU A 174 -4.94 14.43 16.20
C LEU A 174 -5.72 13.79 15.05
N TYR A 175 -5.53 14.34 13.86
CA TYR A 175 -6.18 13.87 12.63
C TYR A 175 -7.72 13.92 12.62
N LYS A 176 -8.34 14.59 13.60
CA LYS A 176 -9.75 14.91 13.51
C LYS A 176 -9.94 16.13 12.61
N LYS A 177 -10.77 16.00 11.54
CA LYS A 177 -11.10 17.12 10.65
C LYS A 177 -9.88 17.73 9.94
N VAL A 178 -9.15 16.90 9.22
CA VAL A 178 -7.99 17.36 8.44
C VAL A 178 -8.40 17.85 7.05
N ALA A 179 -7.73 18.90 6.57
CA ALA A 179 -7.96 19.41 5.23
C ALA A 179 -7.24 18.57 4.17
N ARG A 180 -7.95 18.24 3.09
CA ARG A 180 -7.38 17.69 1.86
C ARG A 180 -6.98 18.83 0.91
N HIS A 181 -6.13 18.57 -0.07
CA HIS A 181 -5.64 19.57 -1.05
C HIS A 181 -6.75 20.34 -1.79
N ASP A 182 -7.89 19.71 -2.00
CA ASP A 182 -9.07 20.32 -2.65
C ASP A 182 -9.99 21.05 -1.65
N SER A 183 -9.50 21.33 -0.44
CA SER A 183 -10.19 21.99 0.67
C SER A 183 -11.37 21.18 1.27
N VAL A 184 -11.52 19.91 0.90
CA VAL A 184 -12.46 19.01 1.56
C VAL A 184 -11.93 18.67 2.95
N ILE A 185 -12.81 18.75 3.95
CA ILE A 185 -12.49 18.33 5.31
C ILE A 185 -12.82 16.86 5.48
N LEU A 186 -11.81 16.08 5.87
CA LEU A 186 -11.96 14.68 6.21
C LEU A 186 -12.23 14.56 7.70
N GLU A 187 -13.41 14.05 8.05
CA GLU A 187 -13.81 13.84 9.46
C GLU A 187 -13.06 12.65 10.08
N GLU A 188 -12.82 11.62 9.27
CA GLU A 188 -12.15 10.38 9.64
C GLU A 188 -11.10 10.05 8.56
N PRO A 189 -9.93 10.69 8.60
CA PRO A 189 -8.87 10.42 7.61
C PRO A 189 -8.29 9.02 7.79
N TYR A 190 -7.84 8.46 6.70
CA TYR A 190 -7.41 7.07 6.60
C TYR A 190 -6.30 6.69 7.59
N VAL A 191 -5.43 7.62 7.91
CA VAL A 191 -4.36 7.46 8.92
C VAL A 191 -4.86 6.98 10.29
N MET A 192 -6.13 7.24 10.64
CA MET A 192 -6.71 6.86 11.92
C MET A 192 -7.51 5.55 11.91
N THR A 193 -7.55 4.83 10.79
CA THR A 193 -8.28 3.56 10.65
C THR A 193 -7.81 2.51 11.66
N ASN A 194 -6.51 2.30 11.75
CA ASN A 194 -5.84 1.41 12.71
C ASN A 194 -4.34 1.74 12.78
N ALA A 195 -3.61 1.06 13.65
CA ALA A 195 -2.17 1.28 13.83
C ALA A 195 -1.34 0.90 12.58
N LEU A 196 -1.79 -0.08 11.80
CA LEU A 196 -1.13 -0.51 10.56
C LEU A 196 -1.19 0.60 9.51
N GLU A 197 -2.39 1.17 9.27
CA GLU A 197 -2.58 2.28 8.34
C GLU A 197 -1.89 3.57 8.81
N TYR A 198 -1.87 3.79 10.12
CA TYR A 198 -1.14 4.90 10.72
C TYR A 198 0.35 4.86 10.34
N PHE A 199 1.01 3.72 10.49
CA PHE A 199 2.42 3.58 10.12
C PHE A 199 2.65 3.84 8.62
N ALA A 200 1.82 3.26 7.75
CA ALA A 200 1.96 3.41 6.31
C ALA A 200 1.70 4.85 5.83
N GLU A 201 0.64 5.50 6.33
CA GLU A 201 0.33 6.90 5.99
C GLU A 201 1.39 7.87 6.52
N LEU A 202 1.88 7.71 7.76
CA LEU A 202 2.96 8.53 8.27
C LEU A 202 4.27 8.31 7.49
N SER A 203 4.55 7.08 7.06
CA SER A 203 5.67 6.81 6.16
C SER A 203 5.52 7.56 4.83
N CYS A 204 4.32 7.59 4.25
CA CYS A 204 4.04 8.41 3.06
C CYS A 204 4.27 9.91 3.34
N MET A 205 3.70 10.46 4.42
CA MET A 205 3.91 11.87 4.81
C MET A 205 5.39 12.20 4.95
N TYR A 206 6.16 11.28 5.50
CA TYR A 206 7.59 11.45 5.72
C TYR A 206 8.42 11.41 4.42
N PHE A 207 8.15 10.47 3.51
CA PHE A 207 8.99 10.21 2.34
C PHE A 207 8.51 10.86 1.04
N CYS A 208 7.20 10.91 0.79
CA CYS A 208 6.68 11.43 -0.49
C CYS A 208 5.57 12.48 -0.35
N GLY A 209 5.08 12.69 0.86
CA GLY A 209 3.95 13.56 1.14
C GLY A 209 2.60 12.83 1.17
N CYS A 210 1.55 13.60 1.51
CA CYS A 210 0.17 13.13 1.63
C CYS A 210 -0.80 14.09 0.93
N ASP A 211 -1.97 13.59 0.57
CA ASP A 211 -3.04 14.38 -0.06
C ASP A 211 -3.89 15.17 0.95
N TYR A 212 -3.74 14.88 2.25
CA TYR A 212 -4.36 15.60 3.36
C TYR A 212 -3.32 15.98 4.41
N ALA A 213 -3.67 16.95 5.27
CA ALA A 213 -2.79 17.44 6.32
C ALA A 213 -2.53 16.39 7.42
N PRO A 214 -1.27 16.29 7.89
CA PRO A 214 -0.07 17.01 7.46
C PRO A 214 0.42 16.53 6.09
N TYR A 215 0.74 17.49 5.20
CA TYR A 215 1.00 17.18 3.78
C TYR A 215 2.42 16.64 3.52
N ASN A 216 3.34 16.83 4.47
CA ASN A 216 4.74 16.51 4.28
C ASN A 216 5.47 16.32 5.61
N ARG A 217 6.73 15.89 5.51
CA ARG A 217 7.62 15.62 6.64
C ARG A 217 7.72 16.76 7.65
N ASN A 218 7.82 18.01 7.18
CA ASN A 218 8.00 19.16 8.07
C ASN A 218 6.71 19.44 8.87
N GLU A 219 5.58 19.34 8.23
CA GLU A 219 4.28 19.47 8.88
C GLU A 219 4.01 18.30 9.83
N LEU A 220 4.33 17.06 9.43
CA LEU A 220 4.21 15.88 10.30
C LEU A 220 4.99 16.08 11.61
N ARG A 221 6.24 16.55 11.52
CA ARG A 221 7.07 16.79 12.69
C ARG A 221 6.45 17.80 13.68
N LEU A 222 5.71 18.80 13.18
CA LEU A 222 5.08 19.83 14.01
C LEU A 222 3.70 19.38 14.53
N TYR A 223 2.98 18.60 13.73
CA TYR A 223 1.61 18.22 14.02
C TYR A 223 1.53 16.97 14.91
N ASP A 224 2.35 15.96 14.63
CA ASP A 224 2.43 14.69 15.36
C ASP A 224 3.89 14.33 15.65
N PRO A 225 4.53 15.00 16.62
CA PRO A 225 5.93 14.74 16.97
C PRO A 225 6.20 13.28 17.37
N ALA A 226 5.26 12.65 18.09
CA ALA A 226 5.41 11.26 18.54
C ALA A 226 5.37 10.28 17.36
N GLY A 227 4.46 10.49 16.42
CA GLY A 227 4.41 9.73 15.17
C GLY A 227 5.67 9.96 14.31
N TYR A 228 6.13 11.18 14.23
CA TYR A 228 7.37 11.51 13.52
C TYR A 228 8.59 10.78 14.10
N GLU A 229 8.78 10.83 15.42
CA GLU A 229 9.88 10.13 16.12
C GLU A 229 9.79 8.62 15.94
N MET A 230 8.58 8.05 16.03
CA MET A 230 8.36 6.63 15.77
C MET A 230 8.78 6.24 14.34
N ILE A 231 8.45 7.06 13.32
CA ILE A 231 8.89 6.83 11.93
C ILE A 231 10.42 6.88 11.84
N GLU A 232 11.08 7.91 12.41
CA GLU A 232 12.54 8.00 12.38
C GLU A 232 13.22 6.81 13.05
N GLN A 233 12.70 6.39 14.20
CA GLN A 233 13.22 5.23 14.93
C GLN A 233 13.08 3.92 14.13
N LEU A 234 11.88 3.64 13.63
CA LEU A 234 11.59 2.35 13.00
C LEU A 234 12.20 2.21 11.60
N TRP A 235 12.36 3.31 10.86
CA TRP A 235 13.10 3.33 9.60
C TRP A 235 14.62 3.47 9.76
N GLY A 236 15.12 3.57 11.00
CA GLY A 236 16.54 3.70 11.28
C GLY A 236 17.14 5.04 10.81
N LEU A 237 16.34 6.12 10.88
CA LEU A 237 16.71 7.47 10.43
C LEU A 237 17.12 8.39 11.57
N ALA A 238 16.85 8.01 12.83
CA ALA A 238 17.23 8.79 13.98
C ALA A 238 18.76 8.96 13.99
N SER A 239 19.22 10.23 14.05
CA SER A 239 20.63 10.53 14.16
C SER A 239 21.19 9.87 15.41
N SER A 240 22.32 9.19 15.27
CA SER A 240 23.08 8.59 16.39
C SER A 240 23.78 9.64 17.25
N ASP A 241 23.24 10.85 17.34
CA ASP A 241 23.75 11.95 18.16
C ASP A 241 22.95 12.02 19.46
N SER A 242 23.44 11.28 20.44
CA SER A 242 23.22 11.52 21.88
C SER A 242 24.49 11.27 22.67
#